data_132cd963527a6c97cd6fd0f1ff366414
#
_entry.id   132cd963527a6c97cd6fd0f1ff366414
#
_cell.length_a   1.000
_cell.length_b   1.000
_cell.length_c   1.000
_cell.angle_alpha   90.00
_cell.angle_beta   90.00
_cell.angle_gamma   90.00
#
_symmetry.space_group_name_H-M   'P 1'
#
loop_
_entity.id
_entity.type
_entity.pdbx_description
1 polymer ?
#
loop_
_entity_poly.entity_id
_entity_poly.type
_entity_poly.pdbx_seq_one_letter_code
_entity_poly.pdbx_strand_id
1 'polypeptide(L)'
;MKQRTGWTVVLCAAVAVLLAAAQQSDVIIKIEKGERAVIALPDLRGSGEAQQYMDAFNQTLWNDIDSAGIFRLVPKSLYWLQVPRQPQDFRPQPASPPNATSNVRPNAQGLWLSDWAGPPVSADYLAFGYTGVDSRQIVLRGWLYNARQSGASNAQVFGKTYLAPLGEDGARKIAHEFAADILQQFGAVSLSGTKIYFVGERARGMKEIWSIDPDGSREKQLTFYKSLSITPAASPDGTRLAFCSFAHGSPGIFVQSLETGRRLSFYNESSPLTATPEFTPDGKQILFASSVTGWAQIYIANLDGSGMRRVTYSRSIDMEPKVNPKTGSEIAFISDRSGMPQIYRMNMEGADVQRLTSGEGEAVNPAWDPAGQHIAFSWTKGYAPGHYNVFVMDVATRQFVQLTHDAGRNEHPSWAPDGRHIVFSSNRSGSLQIWTMLADGTQLKQLTTQGRNTQPVLGK
;
A
#
# COMPACT_ATOMS: atom_id res chain seq x y z
N MET A 1 -61.32 -18.21 -14.08
CA MET A 1 -60.14 -18.66 -13.32
C MET A 1 -58.79 -18.43 -14.02
N LYS A 2 -58.68 -17.59 -15.07
CA LYS A 2 -57.42 -17.37 -15.85
C LYS A 2 -56.70 -16.00 -15.62
N GLN A 3 -57.27 -15.13 -14.75
CA GLN A 3 -56.65 -13.80 -14.51
C GLN A 3 -55.81 -13.69 -13.20
N ARG A 4 -55.90 -14.67 -12.28
CA ARG A 4 -55.14 -14.61 -11.02
C ARG A 4 -53.71 -15.17 -11.10
N THR A 5 -53.40 -15.99 -12.09
CA THR A 5 -52.05 -16.58 -12.30
C THR A 5 -51.05 -15.60 -12.92
N GLY A 6 -51.52 -14.61 -13.70
CA GLY A 6 -50.65 -13.61 -14.33
C GLY A 6 -50.02 -12.62 -13.35
N TRP A 7 -50.76 -12.21 -12.34
CA TRP A 7 -50.27 -11.24 -11.34
C TRP A 7 -49.28 -11.84 -10.35
N THR A 8 -49.40 -13.13 -10.03
CA THR A 8 -48.45 -13.82 -9.15
C THR A 8 -47.09 -14.01 -9.80
N VAL A 9 -47.05 -14.31 -11.11
CA VAL A 9 -45.80 -14.46 -11.85
C VAL A 9 -45.10 -13.10 -12.04
N VAL A 10 -45.85 -12.04 -12.28
CA VAL A 10 -45.28 -10.66 -12.39
C VAL A 10 -44.77 -10.16 -11.04
N LEU A 11 -45.48 -10.48 -9.93
CA LEU A 11 -45.03 -10.09 -8.60
C LEU A 11 -43.78 -10.87 -8.17
N CYS A 12 -43.71 -12.18 -8.47
CA CYS A 12 -42.50 -12.99 -8.22
C CYS A 12 -41.32 -12.57 -9.07
N ALA A 13 -41.52 -12.18 -10.35
CA ALA A 13 -40.48 -11.65 -11.19
C ALA A 13 -39.98 -10.26 -10.70
N ALA A 14 -40.88 -9.38 -10.27
CA ALA A 14 -40.52 -8.09 -9.69
C ALA A 14 -39.79 -8.22 -8.36
N VAL A 15 -40.18 -9.15 -7.50
CA VAL A 15 -39.49 -9.47 -6.24
C VAL A 15 -38.11 -10.11 -6.51
N ALA A 16 -38.00 -10.98 -7.50
CA ALA A 16 -36.72 -11.56 -7.90
C ALA A 16 -35.77 -10.53 -8.50
N VAL A 17 -36.26 -9.56 -9.28
CA VAL A 17 -35.48 -8.43 -9.80
C VAL A 17 -35.07 -7.46 -8.67
N LEU A 18 -35.95 -7.22 -7.68
CA LEU A 18 -35.61 -6.40 -6.49
C LEU A 18 -34.63 -7.12 -5.55
N LEU A 19 -34.73 -8.45 -5.40
CA LEU A 19 -33.76 -9.25 -4.66
C LEU A 19 -32.41 -9.34 -5.39
N ALA A 20 -32.41 -9.45 -6.73
CA ALA A 20 -31.19 -9.39 -7.51
C ALA A 20 -30.55 -7.99 -7.49
N ALA A 21 -31.35 -6.92 -7.48
CA ALA A 21 -30.86 -5.55 -7.32
C ALA A 21 -30.35 -5.28 -5.88
N ALA A 22 -30.93 -5.92 -4.85
CA ALA A 22 -30.45 -5.83 -3.47
C ALA A 22 -29.20 -6.69 -3.20
N GLN A 23 -28.91 -7.72 -4.03
CA GLN A 23 -27.65 -8.48 -3.97
C GLN A 23 -26.52 -7.86 -4.76
N GLN A 24 -26.77 -6.78 -5.51
CA GLN A 24 -25.74 -6.09 -6.30
C GLN A 24 -24.88 -5.09 -5.54
N SER A 25 -25.07 -4.93 -4.22
CA SER A 25 -24.36 -3.92 -3.43
C SER A 25 -23.17 -4.44 -2.64
N ASP A 26 -22.75 -5.71 -2.76
CA ASP A 26 -21.74 -6.32 -1.89
C ASP A 26 -20.45 -6.78 -2.60
N VAL A 27 -20.11 -6.22 -3.75
CA VAL A 27 -18.73 -6.32 -4.27
C VAL A 27 -17.96 -5.06 -3.86
N ILE A 28 -17.95 -4.81 -2.60
CA ILE A 28 -16.97 -3.94 -1.97
C ILE A 28 -15.81 -4.84 -1.59
N ILE A 29 -14.60 -4.43 -1.95
CA ILE A 29 -13.35 -5.00 -1.46
C ILE A 29 -13.60 -5.41 -0.02
N LYS A 30 -13.72 -6.70 0.23
CA LYS A 30 -13.83 -7.22 1.59
C LYS A 30 -12.48 -7.04 2.27
N ILE A 31 -12.19 -5.83 2.69
CA ILE A 31 -11.47 -5.65 3.94
C ILE A 31 -12.48 -6.16 4.95
N GLU A 32 -12.22 -7.35 5.50
CA GLU A 32 -13.18 -8.00 6.39
C GLU A 32 -13.64 -7.00 7.43
N LYS A 33 -14.93 -6.65 7.42
CA LYS A 33 -15.62 -5.90 8.48
C LYS A 33 -15.86 -6.83 9.68
N GLY A 34 -14.80 -7.57 10.09
CA GLY A 34 -14.75 -8.21 11.40
C GLY A 34 -14.35 -7.18 12.46
N GLU A 35 -14.75 -7.38 13.70
CA GLU A 35 -14.17 -6.60 14.80
C GLU A 35 -12.66 -6.76 14.74
N ARG A 36 -11.93 -5.64 14.58
CA ARG A 36 -10.47 -5.67 14.56
C ARG A 36 -9.96 -6.21 15.88
N ALA A 37 -9.09 -7.19 15.85
CA ALA A 37 -8.44 -7.69 17.04
C ALA A 37 -7.75 -6.55 17.80
N VAL A 38 -7.86 -6.57 19.11
CA VAL A 38 -7.30 -5.52 19.97
C VAL A 38 -5.89 -5.93 20.37
N ILE A 39 -4.90 -5.09 20.08
CA ILE A 39 -3.51 -5.36 20.45
C ILE A 39 -2.97 -4.30 21.40
N ALA A 40 -2.27 -4.75 22.44
CA ALA A 40 -1.48 -3.91 23.33
C ALA A 40 0.00 -3.94 22.90
N LEU A 41 0.57 -2.75 22.71
CA LEU A 41 1.97 -2.53 22.33
C LEU A 41 2.61 -1.56 23.35
N PRO A 42 2.96 -2.02 24.55
CA PRO A 42 3.66 -1.17 25.52
C PRO A 42 5.06 -0.84 24.99
N ASP A 43 5.57 0.34 25.37
CA ASP A 43 6.91 0.74 24.99
C ASP A 43 7.95 -0.21 25.58
N LEU A 44 8.74 -0.84 24.69
CA LEU A 44 9.84 -1.71 25.08
C LEU A 44 10.99 -0.87 25.64
N ARG A 45 11.70 -1.43 26.59
CA ARG A 45 12.86 -0.81 27.21
C ARG A 45 14.15 -1.47 26.72
N GLY A 46 15.18 -0.67 26.55
CA GLY A 46 16.52 -1.11 26.25
C GLY A 46 17.38 -1.30 27.50
N SER A 47 18.43 -2.10 27.39
CA SER A 47 19.50 -2.19 28.36
C SER A 47 20.80 -1.61 27.79
N GLY A 48 21.57 -0.90 28.65
CA GLY A 48 22.82 -0.26 28.23
C GLY A 48 22.61 0.75 27.09
N GLU A 49 23.50 0.70 26.11
CA GLU A 49 23.47 1.62 24.95
C GLU A 49 22.22 1.46 24.06
N ALA A 50 21.49 0.34 24.13
CA ALA A 50 20.26 0.18 23.36
C ALA A 50 19.16 1.17 23.77
N GLN A 51 19.16 1.63 25.05
CA GLN A 51 18.10 2.51 25.57
C GLN A 51 17.96 3.82 24.80
N GLN A 52 19.03 4.40 24.29
CA GLN A 52 19.00 5.66 23.55
C GLN A 52 18.25 5.59 22.20
N TYR A 53 18.04 4.39 21.65
CA TYR A 53 17.35 4.16 20.38
C TYR A 53 15.91 3.68 20.54
N MET A 54 15.41 3.55 21.79
CA MET A 54 14.10 2.95 22.04
C MET A 54 12.94 3.82 21.61
N ASP A 55 13.09 5.13 21.58
CA ASP A 55 12.05 6.04 21.04
C ASP A 55 11.82 5.76 19.55
N ALA A 56 12.91 5.67 18.78
CA ALA A 56 12.82 5.34 17.36
C ALA A 56 12.24 3.94 17.11
N PHE A 57 12.64 2.96 17.93
CA PHE A 57 12.10 1.60 17.88
C PHE A 57 10.59 1.57 18.15
N ASN A 58 10.17 2.12 19.30
CA ASN A 58 8.79 2.05 19.76
C ASN A 58 7.84 2.82 18.84
N GLN A 59 8.28 3.96 18.32
CA GLN A 59 7.49 4.71 17.35
C GLN A 59 7.35 3.97 16.03
N THR A 60 8.41 3.35 15.54
CA THR A 60 8.38 2.56 14.31
C THR A 60 7.45 1.36 14.45
N LEU A 61 7.59 0.56 15.53
CA LEU A 61 6.72 -0.58 15.81
C LEU A 61 5.25 -0.17 15.89
N TRP A 62 4.96 0.91 16.60
CA TRP A 62 3.61 1.44 16.74
C TRP A 62 3.03 1.85 15.38
N ASN A 63 3.79 2.62 14.60
CA ASN A 63 3.34 3.11 13.30
C ASN A 63 3.08 1.98 12.31
N ASP A 64 3.92 0.96 12.27
CA ASP A 64 3.76 -0.18 11.37
C ASP A 64 2.48 -0.98 11.70
N ILE A 65 2.22 -1.22 12.98
CA ILE A 65 1.03 -1.98 13.40
C ILE A 65 -0.25 -1.14 13.22
N ASP A 66 -0.20 0.16 13.56
CA ASP A 66 -1.34 1.07 13.39
C ASP A 66 -1.70 1.24 11.91
N SER A 67 -0.71 1.52 11.09
CA SER A 67 -0.91 1.73 9.65
C SER A 67 -1.42 0.48 8.93
N ALA A 68 -1.07 -0.72 9.37
CA ALA A 68 -1.56 -1.96 8.77
C ALA A 68 -3.09 -2.10 8.80
N GLY A 69 -3.77 -1.40 9.70
CA GLY A 69 -5.24 -1.29 9.75
C GLY A 69 -5.98 -2.58 10.10
N ILE A 70 -5.27 -3.64 10.53
CA ILE A 70 -5.89 -4.92 10.95
C ILE A 70 -6.14 -5.00 12.44
N PHE A 71 -5.52 -4.12 13.23
CA PHE A 71 -5.68 -4.07 14.68
C PHE A 71 -6.36 -2.77 15.13
N ARG A 72 -6.97 -2.83 16.31
CA ARG A 72 -7.27 -1.69 17.14
C ARG A 72 -6.22 -1.62 18.25
N LEU A 73 -5.39 -0.59 18.24
CA LEU A 73 -4.37 -0.41 19.26
C LEU A 73 -5.00 0.11 20.55
N VAL A 74 -4.56 -0.45 21.67
CA VAL A 74 -4.95 0.07 22.98
C VAL A 74 -4.14 1.35 23.26
N PRO A 75 -4.79 2.47 23.66
CA PRO A 75 -4.08 3.68 24.03
C PRO A 75 -3.04 3.42 25.12
N LYS A 76 -1.82 3.93 24.94
CA LYS A 76 -0.70 3.72 25.90
C LYS A 76 -1.02 4.19 27.32
N SER A 77 -1.90 5.17 27.49
CA SER A 77 -2.36 5.67 28.78
C SER A 77 -3.14 4.65 29.62
N LEU A 78 -3.64 3.58 29.01
CA LEU A 78 -4.38 2.51 29.69
C LEU A 78 -3.50 1.35 30.15
N TYR A 79 -2.20 1.36 29.80
CA TYR A 79 -1.30 0.26 30.14
C TYR A 79 -0.91 0.29 31.63
N TRP A 80 -0.61 -0.89 32.13
CA TRP A 80 -0.06 -1.05 33.46
C TRP A 80 1.34 -0.43 33.55
N LEU A 81 1.70 0.11 34.72
CA LEU A 81 3.04 0.69 34.96
C LEU A 81 4.16 -0.36 34.83
N GLN A 82 3.85 -1.60 35.19
CA GLN A 82 4.72 -2.75 34.96
C GLN A 82 4.46 -3.38 33.60
N VAL A 83 5.46 -3.35 32.72
CA VAL A 83 5.42 -3.98 31.40
C VAL A 83 6.30 -5.24 31.43
N PRO A 84 5.80 -6.40 30.97
CA PRO A 84 6.61 -7.61 30.89
C PRO A 84 7.74 -7.42 29.87
N ARG A 85 8.93 -7.94 30.19
CA ARG A 85 10.09 -7.95 29.30
C ARG A 85 10.33 -9.32 28.70
N GLN A 86 9.96 -10.37 29.42
CA GLN A 86 10.19 -11.76 29.04
C GLN A 86 9.07 -12.65 29.58
N PRO A 87 8.87 -13.84 29.05
CA PRO A 87 7.81 -14.77 29.47
C PRO A 87 7.81 -15.07 30.97
N GLN A 88 8.98 -15.09 31.60
CA GLN A 88 9.16 -15.40 33.03
C GLN A 88 8.61 -14.30 33.96
N ASP A 89 8.34 -13.11 33.44
CA ASP A 89 7.76 -12.01 34.22
C ASP A 89 6.27 -12.25 34.52
N PHE A 90 5.64 -13.20 33.80
CA PHE A 90 4.26 -13.61 34.09
C PHE A 90 4.21 -14.66 35.17
N ARG A 91 3.22 -14.52 36.04
CA ARG A 91 2.89 -15.54 37.04
C ARG A 91 2.29 -16.77 36.38
N PRO A 92 2.65 -17.98 36.84
CA PRO A 92 1.91 -19.18 36.46
C PRO A 92 0.49 -19.08 36.99
N GLN A 93 -0.53 -19.31 36.14
CA GLN A 93 -1.91 -19.38 36.58
C GLN A 93 -2.10 -20.55 37.55
N PRO A 94 -2.84 -20.34 38.66
CA PRO A 94 -3.23 -21.44 39.50
C PRO A 94 -4.10 -22.43 38.73
N ALA A 95 -3.93 -23.72 39.00
CA ALA A 95 -4.62 -24.82 38.31
C ALA A 95 -6.18 -24.81 38.51
N SER A 96 -6.70 -23.95 39.35
CA SER A 96 -8.13 -23.75 39.58
C SER A 96 -8.40 -22.27 39.80
N PRO A 97 -9.55 -21.72 39.36
CA PRO A 97 -9.93 -20.35 39.70
C PRO A 97 -9.97 -20.21 41.21
N PRO A 98 -9.41 -19.13 41.79
CA PRO A 98 -9.47 -18.89 43.21
C PRO A 98 -10.96 -18.84 43.61
N ASN A 99 -11.38 -19.62 44.60
CA ASN A 99 -12.72 -19.52 45.18
C ASN A 99 -12.95 -18.05 45.52
N ALA A 100 -14.09 -17.51 45.09
CA ALA A 100 -14.47 -16.09 45.19
C ALA A 100 -14.52 -15.56 46.68
N THR A 101 -14.19 -16.39 47.65
CA THR A 101 -14.16 -16.07 49.08
C THR A 101 -12.77 -15.86 49.70
N SER A 102 -11.68 -16.04 48.91
CA SER A 102 -10.35 -15.80 49.46
C SER A 102 -9.96 -14.32 49.24
N ASN A 103 -10.01 -13.54 50.33
CA ASN A 103 -9.46 -12.18 50.46
C ASN A 103 -7.93 -12.15 50.38
N VAL A 104 -7.31 -13.10 49.74
CA VAL A 104 -5.84 -13.11 49.53
C VAL A 104 -5.53 -12.13 48.43
N ARG A 105 -5.10 -10.91 48.78
CA ARG A 105 -4.44 -10.00 47.83
C ARG A 105 -3.27 -10.77 47.21
N PRO A 106 -3.18 -10.85 45.90
CA PRO A 106 -2.03 -11.47 45.24
C PRO A 106 -0.77 -10.79 45.76
N ASN A 107 0.22 -11.55 46.18
CA ASN A 107 1.54 -11.01 46.52
C ASN A 107 2.03 -10.15 45.34
N ALA A 108 2.52 -8.95 45.64
CA ALA A 108 2.78 -7.85 44.69
C ALA A 108 3.92 -8.08 43.70
N GLN A 109 4.34 -9.31 43.42
CA GLN A 109 5.43 -9.61 42.49
C GLN A 109 4.95 -10.35 41.25
N GLY A 110 5.04 -9.69 40.10
CA GLY A 110 4.73 -10.24 38.76
C GLY A 110 3.31 -9.89 38.25
N LEU A 111 3.12 -10.02 36.97
CA LEU A 111 1.89 -9.70 36.26
C LEU A 111 1.14 -10.99 35.90
N TRP A 112 -0.19 -10.93 35.93
CA TRP A 112 -1.02 -11.95 35.29
C TRP A 112 -1.20 -11.60 33.81
N LEU A 113 -1.09 -12.57 32.93
CA LEU A 113 -1.39 -12.33 31.51
C LEU A 113 -2.85 -11.87 31.32
N SER A 114 -3.78 -12.41 32.14
CA SER A 114 -5.19 -12.03 32.15
C SER A 114 -5.44 -10.55 32.48
N ASP A 115 -4.51 -9.86 33.15
CA ASP A 115 -4.64 -8.42 33.43
C ASP A 115 -4.63 -7.58 32.16
N TRP A 116 -3.97 -8.07 31.09
CA TRP A 116 -3.96 -7.44 29.79
C TRP A 116 -5.24 -7.69 28.98
N ALA A 117 -5.94 -8.82 29.23
CA ALA A 117 -7.22 -9.13 28.62
C ALA A 117 -8.41 -8.45 29.30
N GLY A 118 -8.25 -8.05 30.57
CA GLY A 118 -9.26 -7.37 31.36
C GLY A 118 -9.17 -5.84 31.29
N PRO A 119 -10.20 -5.13 31.79
CA PRO A 119 -10.17 -3.68 31.91
C PRO A 119 -8.99 -3.19 32.78
N PRO A 120 -8.38 -2.04 32.50
CA PRO A 120 -8.74 -1.07 31.46
C PRO A 120 -8.17 -1.38 30.06
N VAL A 121 -7.25 -2.34 29.92
CA VAL A 121 -6.52 -2.64 28.67
C VAL A 121 -7.42 -3.35 27.65
N SER A 122 -8.06 -4.44 28.07
CA SER A 122 -8.99 -5.24 27.24
C SER A 122 -8.42 -5.67 25.88
N ALA A 123 -7.17 -6.11 25.86
CA ALA A 123 -6.48 -6.55 24.66
C ALA A 123 -6.72 -8.03 24.37
N ASP A 124 -6.79 -8.39 23.09
CA ASP A 124 -6.78 -9.79 22.63
C ASP A 124 -5.34 -10.31 22.54
N TYR A 125 -4.42 -9.44 22.15
CA TYR A 125 -3.01 -9.76 21.97
C TYR A 125 -2.12 -8.75 22.70
N LEU A 126 -0.96 -9.24 23.15
CA LEU A 126 0.09 -8.45 23.77
C LEU A 126 1.42 -8.72 23.08
N ALA A 127 2.03 -7.68 22.51
CA ALA A 127 3.39 -7.74 22.02
C ALA A 127 4.31 -7.09 23.05
N PHE A 128 5.35 -7.78 23.45
CA PHE A 128 6.29 -7.33 24.49
C PHE A 128 7.69 -7.87 24.21
N GLY A 129 8.67 -7.36 24.97
CA GLY A 129 10.05 -7.77 24.79
C GLY A 129 11.03 -6.80 25.43
N TYR A 130 12.30 -7.00 25.13
CA TYR A 130 13.37 -6.10 25.54
C TYR A 130 14.49 -6.06 24.51
N THR A 131 15.23 -4.96 24.50
CA THR A 131 16.42 -4.81 23.67
C THR A 131 17.67 -4.74 24.54
N GLY A 132 18.78 -5.18 23.95
CA GLY A 132 20.11 -5.09 24.52
C GLY A 132 21.15 -4.87 23.43
N VAL A 133 22.41 -4.84 23.80
CA VAL A 133 23.54 -4.77 22.87
C VAL A 133 24.39 -6.01 23.04
N ASP A 134 24.71 -6.64 21.91
CA ASP A 134 25.67 -7.73 21.81
C ASP A 134 26.56 -7.50 20.59
N SER A 135 27.88 -7.54 20.80
CA SER A 135 28.89 -7.47 19.72
C SER A 135 28.67 -6.32 18.73
N ARG A 136 28.35 -5.11 19.20
CA ARG A 136 27.97 -3.90 18.41
C ARG A 136 26.69 -4.06 17.60
N GLN A 137 25.84 -4.99 17.97
CA GLN A 137 24.51 -5.13 17.41
C GLN A 137 23.46 -4.81 18.46
N ILE A 138 22.37 -4.15 18.03
CA ILE A 138 21.16 -4.07 18.82
C ILE A 138 20.40 -5.39 18.66
N VAL A 139 20.01 -5.99 19.78
CA VAL A 139 19.33 -7.28 19.83
C VAL A 139 17.97 -7.09 20.46
N LEU A 140 16.90 -7.43 19.74
CA LEU A 140 15.55 -7.52 20.29
C LEU A 140 15.22 -8.97 20.58
N ARG A 141 14.73 -9.27 21.77
CA ARG A 141 13.94 -10.48 22.05
C ARG A 141 12.48 -10.06 22.20
N GLY A 142 11.66 -10.44 21.22
CA GLY A 142 10.28 -10.04 21.11
C GLY A 142 9.34 -11.23 21.15
N TRP A 143 8.15 -11.06 21.75
CA TRP A 143 7.10 -12.05 21.87
C TRP A 143 5.75 -11.45 21.51
N LEU A 144 4.90 -12.29 20.91
CA LEU A 144 3.47 -12.04 20.75
C LEU A 144 2.70 -13.11 21.53
N TYR A 145 1.79 -12.68 22.39
CA TYR A 145 0.94 -13.54 23.18
C TYR A 145 -0.54 -13.26 22.92
N ASN A 146 -1.35 -14.32 22.91
CA ASN A 146 -2.80 -14.20 22.98
C ASN A 146 -3.18 -13.99 24.46
N ALA A 147 -3.57 -12.78 24.82
CA ALA A 147 -3.85 -12.41 26.21
C ALA A 147 -5.10 -13.07 26.79
N ARG A 148 -6.01 -13.58 25.91
CA ARG A 148 -7.23 -14.28 26.33
C ARG A 148 -7.01 -15.76 26.65
N GLN A 149 -5.85 -16.32 26.35
CA GLN A 149 -5.52 -17.70 26.66
C GLN A 149 -5.14 -17.86 28.15
N SER A 150 -5.58 -18.97 28.73
CA SER A 150 -5.21 -19.33 30.08
C SER A 150 -3.80 -19.94 30.10
N GLY A 151 -2.89 -19.29 30.86
CA GLY A 151 -1.51 -19.74 31.05
C GLY A 151 -0.52 -19.22 29.99
N ALA A 152 0.57 -18.65 30.47
CA ALA A 152 1.58 -18.02 29.61
C ALA A 152 2.23 -19.00 28.62
N SER A 153 2.34 -20.29 28.97
CA SER A 153 2.91 -21.32 28.08
C SER A 153 2.04 -21.61 26.85
N ASN A 154 0.71 -21.53 26.98
CA ASN A 154 -0.24 -21.80 25.89
C ASN A 154 -0.64 -20.52 25.14
N ALA A 155 -0.29 -19.37 25.69
CA ALA A 155 -0.63 -18.06 25.14
C ALA A 155 0.37 -17.56 24.09
N GLN A 156 1.56 -18.14 24.05
CA GLN A 156 2.61 -17.70 23.15
C GLN A 156 2.22 -18.02 21.69
N VAL A 157 2.05 -16.98 20.88
CA VAL A 157 1.87 -17.09 19.43
C VAL A 157 3.23 -17.30 18.77
N PHE A 158 4.19 -16.44 19.10
CA PHE A 158 5.60 -16.65 18.75
C PHE A 158 6.54 -15.91 19.71
N GLY A 159 7.84 -16.27 19.65
CA GLY A 159 8.93 -15.54 20.29
C GLY A 159 10.17 -15.65 19.41
N LYS A 160 10.83 -14.51 19.11
CA LYS A 160 11.93 -14.44 18.14
C LYS A 160 12.98 -13.43 18.57
N THR A 161 14.22 -13.65 18.11
CA THR A 161 15.34 -12.73 18.31
C THR A 161 15.66 -12.05 16.96
N TYR A 162 15.84 -10.73 17.03
CA TYR A 162 16.18 -9.89 15.87
C TYR A 162 17.49 -9.17 16.14
N LEU A 163 18.29 -8.98 15.08
CA LEU A 163 19.63 -8.44 15.15
C LEU A 163 19.84 -7.40 14.05
N ALA A 164 20.42 -6.25 14.42
CA ALA A 164 20.84 -5.24 13.47
C ALA A 164 22.08 -4.50 14.00
N PRO A 165 22.84 -3.76 13.16
CA PRO A 165 23.90 -2.89 13.63
C PRO A 165 23.39 -1.90 14.69
N LEU A 166 24.21 -1.62 15.71
CA LEU A 166 23.86 -0.68 16.75
C LEU A 166 23.70 0.72 16.18
N GLY A 167 22.54 1.35 16.42
CA GLY A 167 22.19 2.67 15.91
C GLY A 167 20.70 2.82 15.72
N GLU A 168 20.26 4.03 15.38
CA GLU A 168 18.84 4.35 15.15
C GLU A 168 18.26 3.55 13.97
N ASP A 169 19.00 3.45 12.86
CA ASP A 169 18.57 2.66 11.69
C ASP A 169 18.43 1.17 12.02
N GLY A 170 19.34 0.64 12.85
CA GLY A 170 19.24 -0.74 13.33
C GLY A 170 18.04 -0.97 14.25
N ALA A 171 17.73 -0.01 15.13
CA ALA A 171 16.55 -0.05 15.98
C ALA A 171 15.26 -0.04 15.15
N ARG A 172 15.17 0.85 14.15
CA ARG A 172 14.03 0.88 13.20
C ARG A 172 13.92 -0.42 12.44
N LYS A 173 15.03 -0.97 11.95
CA LYS A 173 15.05 -2.23 11.20
C LYS A 173 14.44 -3.38 12.00
N ILE A 174 14.90 -3.60 13.24
CA ILE A 174 14.36 -4.69 14.08
C ILE A 174 12.92 -4.44 14.52
N ALA A 175 12.49 -3.18 14.64
CA ALA A 175 11.09 -2.83 14.88
C ALA A 175 10.20 -3.22 13.69
N HIS A 176 10.62 -2.89 12.48
CA HIS A 176 9.96 -3.30 11.23
C HIS A 176 9.86 -4.83 11.10
N GLU A 177 10.95 -5.55 11.38
CA GLU A 177 10.97 -7.03 11.31
C GLU A 177 10.02 -7.65 12.33
N PHE A 178 9.99 -7.11 13.56
CA PHE A 178 9.07 -7.58 14.59
C PHE A 178 7.61 -7.28 14.22
N ALA A 179 7.32 -6.08 13.73
CA ALA A 179 5.99 -5.74 13.22
C ALA A 179 5.57 -6.67 12.08
N ALA A 180 6.47 -6.95 11.13
CA ALA A 180 6.20 -7.84 10.01
C ALA A 180 5.83 -9.25 10.46
N ASP A 181 6.57 -9.82 11.43
CA ASP A 181 6.26 -11.13 11.99
C ASP A 181 4.90 -11.13 12.73
N ILE A 182 4.55 -10.04 13.45
CA ILE A 182 3.23 -9.88 14.07
C ILE A 182 2.15 -9.90 12.98
N LEU A 183 2.27 -9.06 11.95
CA LEU A 183 1.29 -8.94 10.87
C LEU A 183 1.11 -10.26 10.13
N GLN A 184 2.20 -10.99 9.88
CA GLN A 184 2.18 -12.28 9.20
C GLN A 184 1.32 -13.33 9.92
N GLN A 185 1.27 -13.33 11.28
CA GLN A 185 0.41 -14.23 12.04
C GLN A 185 -1.09 -14.06 11.73
N PHE A 186 -1.46 -12.89 11.19
CA PHE A 186 -2.83 -12.54 10.82
C PHE A 186 -3.04 -12.50 9.30
N GLY A 187 -2.11 -13.05 8.53
CA GLY A 187 -2.19 -13.11 7.07
C GLY A 187 -1.98 -11.75 6.37
N ALA A 188 -1.50 -10.73 7.09
CA ALA A 188 -1.21 -9.42 6.53
C ALA A 188 0.25 -9.31 6.08
N VAL A 189 0.46 -8.53 5.01
CA VAL A 189 1.79 -8.21 4.47
C VAL A 189 2.27 -6.88 5.06
N SER A 190 3.50 -6.85 5.58
CA SER A 190 4.12 -5.61 6.05
C SER A 190 4.58 -4.75 4.86
N LEU A 191 4.43 -3.44 5.01
CA LEU A 191 5.02 -2.46 4.07
C LEU A 191 6.49 -2.15 4.39
N SER A 192 7.06 -2.79 5.38
CA SER A 192 8.47 -2.63 5.72
C SER A 192 9.38 -2.96 4.53
N GLY A 193 10.36 -2.08 4.29
CA GLY A 193 11.28 -2.22 3.15
C GLY A 193 10.71 -1.72 1.82
N THR A 194 9.44 -1.29 1.75
CA THR A 194 8.91 -0.63 0.57
C THR A 194 9.20 0.87 0.60
N LYS A 195 9.14 1.51 -0.57
CA LYS A 195 9.29 2.96 -0.74
C LYS A 195 8.16 3.49 -1.61
N ILE A 196 7.79 4.73 -1.36
CA ILE A 196 6.94 5.50 -2.25
C ILE A 196 7.86 6.41 -3.07
N TYR A 197 7.90 6.19 -4.37
CA TYR A 197 8.60 7.07 -5.32
C TYR A 197 7.59 8.06 -5.89
N PHE A 198 7.97 9.32 -6.00
CA PHE A 198 7.04 10.35 -6.46
C PHE A 198 7.78 11.50 -7.18
N VAL A 199 7.03 12.28 -7.92
CA VAL A 199 7.51 13.50 -8.58
C VAL A 199 7.39 14.67 -7.62
N GLY A 200 8.52 15.27 -7.25
CA GLY A 200 8.57 16.45 -6.38
C GLY A 200 9.04 17.69 -7.14
N GLU A 201 8.29 18.80 -7.03
CA GLU A 201 8.64 20.11 -7.54
C GLU A 201 8.99 21.04 -6.36
N ARG A 202 10.29 21.30 -6.17
CA ARG A 202 10.81 22.20 -5.13
C ARG A 202 11.19 23.57 -5.70
N ALA A 203 11.43 23.66 -7.01
CA ALA A 203 11.62 24.91 -7.75
C ALA A 203 10.74 24.86 -9.01
N ARG A 204 10.18 26.00 -9.39
CA ARG A 204 9.23 26.11 -10.52
C ARG A 204 9.83 25.56 -11.81
N GLY A 205 9.14 24.60 -12.43
CA GLY A 205 9.56 23.96 -13.68
C GLY A 205 10.65 22.90 -13.54
N MET A 206 11.12 22.61 -12.31
CA MET A 206 12.08 21.55 -12.03
C MET A 206 11.39 20.43 -11.26
N LYS A 207 11.12 19.35 -11.95
CA LYS A 207 10.52 18.15 -11.37
C LYS A 207 11.54 17.05 -11.29
N GLU A 208 11.74 16.52 -10.11
CA GLU A 208 12.68 15.44 -9.85
C GLU A 208 11.97 14.26 -9.15
N ILE A 209 12.57 13.09 -9.23
CA ILE A 209 12.06 11.92 -8.53
C ILE A 209 12.59 11.91 -7.10
N TRP A 210 11.68 11.71 -6.17
CA TRP A 210 11.91 11.60 -4.73
C TRP A 210 11.45 10.25 -4.22
N SER A 211 11.91 9.85 -3.06
CA SER A 211 11.40 8.70 -2.31
C SER A 211 11.06 9.09 -0.88
N ILE A 212 10.10 8.38 -0.30
CA ILE A 212 9.70 8.51 1.10
C ILE A 212 9.29 7.12 1.62
N ASP A 213 9.39 6.89 2.90
CA ASP A 213 8.86 5.66 3.51
C ASP A 213 7.33 5.67 3.56
N PRO A 214 6.67 4.51 3.67
CA PRO A 214 5.21 4.45 3.74
C PRO A 214 4.61 5.21 4.93
N ASP A 215 5.36 5.42 6.00
CA ASP A 215 4.94 6.22 7.16
C ASP A 215 5.07 7.74 6.97
N GLY A 216 5.71 8.18 5.88
CA GLY A 216 6.01 9.57 5.56
C GLY A 216 7.39 10.05 6.04
N SER A 217 8.23 9.16 6.58
CA SER A 217 9.58 9.49 7.01
C SER A 217 10.62 9.33 5.90
N ARG A 218 11.85 9.81 6.15
CA ARG A 218 13.04 9.62 5.31
C ARG A 218 12.86 10.08 3.85
N GLU A 219 12.25 11.26 3.66
CA GLU A 219 12.16 11.87 2.33
C GLU A 219 13.55 12.11 1.74
N LYS A 220 13.78 11.65 0.49
CA LYS A 220 15.07 11.73 -0.19
C LYS A 220 14.91 12.03 -1.68
N GLN A 221 15.65 12.99 -2.21
CA GLN A 221 15.76 13.25 -3.64
C GLN A 221 16.64 12.18 -4.31
N LEU A 222 16.17 11.62 -5.43
CA LEU A 222 16.89 10.58 -6.18
C LEU A 222 17.47 11.06 -7.49
N THR A 223 16.88 12.07 -8.14
CA THR A 223 17.35 12.62 -9.41
C THR A 223 17.71 14.10 -9.29
N PHE A 224 18.68 14.56 -10.09
CA PHE A 224 19.25 15.91 -10.00
C PHE A 224 19.47 16.50 -11.40
N TYR A 225 18.55 16.22 -12.33
CA TYR A 225 18.72 16.65 -13.73
C TYR A 225 18.39 18.13 -13.96
N LYS A 226 17.79 18.80 -12.98
CA LYS A 226 17.33 20.20 -13.08
C LYS A 226 16.40 20.41 -14.28
N SER A 227 15.57 19.42 -14.55
CA SER A 227 14.66 19.33 -15.68
C SER A 227 13.35 18.71 -15.24
N LEU A 228 12.56 18.20 -16.20
CA LEU A 228 11.35 17.44 -15.91
C LEU A 228 11.71 15.95 -15.84
N SER A 229 11.65 15.36 -14.66
CA SER A 229 11.69 13.92 -14.44
C SER A 229 10.33 13.51 -13.85
N ILE A 230 9.57 12.69 -14.57
CA ILE A 230 8.16 12.39 -14.30
C ILE A 230 7.84 10.91 -14.54
N THR A 231 6.65 10.47 -14.16
CA THR A 231 6.12 9.11 -14.37
C THR A 231 7.08 8.02 -13.89
N PRO A 232 7.43 7.99 -12.59
CA PRO A 232 8.28 6.95 -12.05
C PRO A 232 7.61 5.58 -12.10
N ALA A 233 8.41 4.52 -12.29
CA ALA A 233 8.02 3.12 -12.16
C ALA A 233 9.13 2.36 -11.47
N ALA A 234 8.83 1.62 -10.41
CA ALA A 234 9.78 0.79 -9.69
C ALA A 234 9.82 -0.62 -10.28
N SER A 235 11.02 -1.21 -10.37
CA SER A 235 11.15 -2.60 -10.78
C SER A 235 10.60 -3.54 -9.69
N PRO A 236 10.05 -4.71 -10.05
CA PRO A 236 9.48 -5.66 -9.08
C PRO A 236 10.48 -6.17 -8.04
N ASP A 237 11.76 -6.21 -8.39
CA ASP A 237 12.86 -6.61 -7.50
C ASP A 237 13.37 -5.48 -6.59
N GLY A 238 12.84 -4.25 -6.75
CA GLY A 238 13.23 -3.08 -5.97
C GLY A 238 14.63 -2.55 -6.28
N THR A 239 15.29 -2.98 -7.37
CA THR A 239 16.66 -2.60 -7.68
C THR A 239 16.78 -1.43 -8.65
N ARG A 240 15.72 -1.12 -9.40
CA ARG A 240 15.72 -0.12 -10.48
C ARG A 240 14.51 0.80 -10.41
N LEU A 241 14.69 1.99 -10.91
CA LEU A 241 13.64 2.98 -11.13
C LEU A 241 13.69 3.43 -12.60
N ALA A 242 12.59 3.30 -13.33
CA ALA A 242 12.40 3.89 -14.64
C ALA A 242 11.56 5.15 -14.53
N PHE A 243 11.81 6.15 -15.36
CA PHE A 243 11.05 7.40 -15.41
C PHE A 243 11.25 8.08 -16.77
N CYS A 244 10.36 8.96 -17.14
CA CYS A 244 10.53 9.86 -18.27
C CYS A 244 11.33 11.08 -17.84
N SER A 245 12.35 11.48 -18.60
CA SER A 245 13.11 12.71 -18.35
C SER A 245 13.38 13.51 -19.60
N PHE A 246 13.34 14.83 -19.45
CA PHE A 246 13.68 15.82 -20.49
C PHE A 246 15.13 16.35 -20.35
N ALA A 247 15.96 15.67 -19.60
CA ALA A 247 17.36 16.10 -19.34
C ALA A 247 18.22 16.25 -20.60
N HIS A 248 17.83 15.63 -21.71
CA HIS A 248 18.53 15.75 -23.00
C HIS A 248 17.76 16.57 -24.05
N GLY A 249 16.81 17.40 -23.61
CA GLY A 249 16.01 18.30 -24.46
C GLY A 249 14.69 17.68 -24.95
N SER A 250 14.66 16.40 -25.29
CA SER A 250 13.45 15.64 -25.64
C SER A 250 13.13 14.58 -24.59
N PRO A 251 11.85 14.16 -24.46
CA PRO A 251 11.45 13.13 -23.51
C PRO A 251 12.06 11.77 -23.88
N GLY A 252 12.62 11.10 -22.90
CA GLY A 252 13.15 9.75 -23.04
C GLY A 252 12.99 8.94 -21.76
N ILE A 253 13.04 7.62 -21.88
CA ILE A 253 13.06 6.73 -20.72
C ILE A 253 14.47 6.69 -20.13
N PHE A 254 14.55 6.93 -18.84
CA PHE A 254 15.75 6.83 -18.04
C PHE A 254 15.55 5.67 -17.07
N VAL A 255 16.58 4.86 -16.91
CA VAL A 255 16.62 3.79 -15.91
C VAL A 255 17.76 4.06 -14.96
N GLN A 256 17.50 3.98 -13.66
CA GLN A 256 18.49 4.25 -12.60
C GLN A 256 18.55 3.08 -11.64
N SER A 257 19.76 2.69 -11.22
CA SER A 257 19.95 1.76 -10.11
C SER A 257 19.60 2.45 -8.80
N LEU A 258 18.71 1.86 -8.00
CA LEU A 258 18.35 2.36 -6.68
C LEU A 258 19.43 2.13 -5.63
N GLU A 259 20.27 1.12 -5.82
CA GLU A 259 21.41 0.83 -4.94
C GLU A 259 22.54 1.86 -5.11
N THR A 260 22.95 2.10 -6.35
CA THR A 260 24.13 2.96 -6.65
C THR A 260 23.77 4.40 -7.01
N GLY A 261 22.50 4.67 -7.30
CA GLY A 261 22.03 5.95 -7.82
C GLY A 261 22.50 6.25 -9.25
N ARG A 262 23.19 5.30 -9.91
CA ARG A 262 23.74 5.51 -11.26
C ARG A 262 22.70 5.24 -12.32
N ARG A 263 22.73 6.07 -13.38
CA ARG A 263 21.93 5.82 -14.58
C ARG A 263 22.44 4.55 -15.28
N LEU A 264 21.50 3.72 -15.69
CA LEU A 264 21.73 2.55 -16.53
C LEU A 264 21.49 2.91 -17.99
N SER A 265 22.11 2.18 -18.91
CA SER A 265 21.90 2.40 -20.33
C SER A 265 20.49 2.00 -20.74
N PHE A 266 19.83 2.85 -21.51
CA PHE A 266 18.55 2.57 -22.16
C PHE A 266 18.55 3.28 -23.52
N TYR A 267 18.36 2.52 -24.58
CA TYR A 267 18.24 3.07 -25.92
C TYR A 267 16.87 3.72 -26.12
N ASN A 268 16.86 5.00 -26.48
CA ASN A 268 15.64 5.73 -26.84
C ASN A 268 15.67 6.01 -28.33
N GLU A 269 14.66 5.54 -29.06
CA GLU A 269 14.44 5.99 -30.42
C GLU A 269 13.94 7.45 -30.40
N SER A 270 14.44 8.26 -31.36
CA SER A 270 14.04 9.67 -31.43
C SER A 270 12.53 9.78 -31.68
N SER A 271 11.82 10.42 -30.76
CA SER A 271 10.37 10.57 -30.77
C SER A 271 9.96 11.88 -30.08
N PRO A 272 8.93 12.59 -30.56
CA PRO A 272 8.38 13.75 -29.88
C PRO A 272 7.81 13.43 -28.48
N LEU A 273 7.37 12.21 -28.26
CA LEU A 273 6.87 11.71 -26.98
C LEU A 273 7.44 10.32 -26.71
N THR A 274 8.10 10.13 -25.58
CA THR A 274 8.45 8.83 -24.99
C THR A 274 8.25 8.94 -23.49
N ALA A 275 7.26 8.26 -22.91
CA ALA A 275 6.81 8.47 -21.53
C ALA A 275 6.15 7.23 -20.92
N THR A 276 5.75 7.35 -19.66
CA THR A 276 4.96 6.37 -18.90
C THR A 276 5.55 4.96 -18.90
N PRO A 277 6.82 4.80 -18.46
CA PRO A 277 7.44 3.48 -18.37
C PRO A 277 6.72 2.60 -17.33
N GLU A 278 6.73 1.28 -17.60
CA GLU A 278 6.24 0.26 -16.69
C GLU A 278 7.07 -1.01 -16.84
N PHE A 279 7.55 -1.58 -15.76
CA PHE A 279 8.25 -2.86 -15.80
C PHE A 279 7.28 -4.03 -15.98
N THR A 280 7.69 -5.07 -16.69
CA THR A 280 7.00 -6.35 -16.63
C THR A 280 7.16 -6.98 -15.25
N PRO A 281 6.21 -7.80 -14.76
CA PRO A 281 6.30 -8.42 -13.44
C PRO A 281 7.52 -9.31 -13.21
N ASP A 282 8.10 -9.86 -14.28
CA ASP A 282 9.37 -10.60 -14.23
C ASP A 282 10.62 -9.71 -14.23
N GLY A 283 10.43 -8.39 -14.35
CA GLY A 283 11.48 -7.38 -14.36
C GLY A 283 12.42 -7.40 -15.57
N LYS A 284 12.07 -8.11 -16.66
CA LYS A 284 12.96 -8.28 -17.83
C LYS A 284 12.73 -7.27 -18.93
N GLN A 285 11.56 -6.66 -19.00
CA GLN A 285 11.19 -5.72 -20.05
C GLN A 285 10.54 -4.47 -19.48
N ILE A 286 10.46 -3.42 -20.29
CA ILE A 286 9.79 -2.16 -19.98
C ILE A 286 8.79 -1.86 -21.07
N LEU A 287 7.53 -1.63 -20.69
CA LEU A 287 6.52 -1.03 -21.54
C LEU A 287 6.58 0.49 -21.41
N PHE A 288 6.28 1.20 -22.47
CA PHE A 288 6.20 2.66 -22.47
C PHE A 288 5.37 3.17 -23.65
N ALA A 289 4.91 4.41 -23.56
CA ALA A 289 4.25 5.08 -24.67
C ALA A 289 5.29 5.82 -25.51
N SER A 290 5.17 5.73 -26.84
CA SER A 290 5.99 6.49 -27.79
C SER A 290 5.19 6.93 -29.00
N SER A 291 5.46 8.14 -29.50
CA SER A 291 4.85 8.69 -30.71
C SER A 291 5.76 8.59 -31.97
N VAL A 292 6.73 7.71 -31.96
CA VAL A 292 7.68 7.50 -33.07
C VAL A 292 7.00 7.23 -34.42
N THR A 293 5.79 6.66 -34.40
CA THR A 293 4.98 6.40 -35.62
C THR A 293 3.81 7.40 -35.80
N GLY A 294 3.85 8.55 -35.14
CA GLY A 294 2.85 9.62 -35.22
C GLY A 294 1.98 9.69 -33.97
N TRP A 295 1.02 8.79 -33.78
CA TRP A 295 0.21 8.72 -32.56
C TRP A 295 1.00 8.06 -31.43
N ALA A 296 0.76 8.51 -30.18
CA ALA A 296 1.31 7.82 -29.01
C ALA A 296 0.74 6.41 -28.93
N GLN A 297 1.61 5.41 -28.94
CA GLN A 297 1.27 3.99 -28.90
C GLN A 297 2.10 3.30 -27.83
N ILE A 298 1.65 2.16 -27.36
CA ILE A 298 2.37 1.34 -26.41
C ILE A 298 3.41 0.49 -27.12
N TYR A 299 4.63 0.54 -26.61
CA TYR A 299 5.77 -0.27 -27.02
C TYR A 299 6.27 -1.10 -25.84
N ILE A 300 7.00 -2.16 -26.12
CA ILE A 300 7.73 -2.97 -25.16
C ILE A 300 9.16 -3.15 -25.64
N ALA A 301 10.14 -3.08 -24.75
CA ALA A 301 11.55 -3.28 -25.04
C ALA A 301 12.25 -4.02 -23.89
N ASN A 302 13.46 -4.53 -24.15
CA ASN A 302 14.34 -5.05 -23.13
C ASN A 302 14.77 -3.94 -22.17
N LEU A 303 15.38 -4.29 -21.02
CA LEU A 303 15.83 -3.33 -19.98
C LEU A 303 16.88 -2.31 -20.47
N ASP A 304 17.55 -2.58 -21.56
CA ASP A 304 18.51 -1.67 -22.21
C ASP A 304 17.90 -0.89 -23.39
N GLY A 305 16.59 -1.04 -23.63
CA GLY A 305 15.85 -0.42 -24.74
C GLY A 305 15.99 -1.15 -26.08
N SER A 306 16.77 -2.22 -26.16
CA SER A 306 16.87 -3.05 -27.36
C SER A 306 15.60 -3.88 -27.60
N GLY A 307 15.44 -4.41 -28.82
CA GLY A 307 14.31 -5.27 -29.15
C GLY A 307 12.95 -4.58 -29.07
N MET A 308 12.89 -3.26 -29.24
CA MET A 308 11.67 -2.49 -29.20
C MET A 308 10.66 -2.99 -30.22
N ARG A 309 9.44 -3.32 -29.77
CA ARG A 309 8.30 -3.65 -30.63
C ARG A 309 7.06 -2.87 -30.23
N ARG A 310 6.25 -2.52 -31.20
CA ARG A 310 4.96 -1.87 -31.01
C ARG A 310 3.93 -2.89 -30.54
N VAL A 311 3.10 -2.53 -29.55
CA VAL A 311 2.04 -3.38 -28.99
C VAL A 311 0.67 -2.90 -29.47
N THR A 312 0.40 -1.58 -29.52
CA THR A 312 -0.87 -1.04 -29.99
C THR A 312 -0.76 -0.41 -31.38
N TYR A 313 -1.84 -0.49 -32.16
CA TYR A 313 -1.89 -0.04 -33.56
C TYR A 313 -3.12 0.84 -33.87
N SER A 314 -3.64 1.52 -32.86
CA SER A 314 -4.79 2.42 -33.02
C SER A 314 -4.40 3.72 -33.75
N ARG A 315 -5.42 4.48 -34.22
CA ARG A 315 -5.27 5.87 -34.65
C ARG A 315 -5.64 6.85 -33.54
N SER A 316 -5.34 6.48 -32.32
CA SER A 316 -5.70 7.16 -31.09
C SER A 316 -4.48 7.22 -30.18
N ILE A 317 -4.54 7.98 -29.12
CA ILE A 317 -3.52 8.03 -28.07
C ILE A 317 -3.71 6.84 -27.14
N ASP A 318 -2.72 5.94 -27.08
CA ASP A 318 -2.64 4.81 -26.15
C ASP A 318 -1.45 5.03 -25.22
N MET A 319 -1.68 5.17 -23.92
CA MET A 319 -0.65 5.54 -22.92
C MET A 319 -0.88 4.84 -21.58
N GLU A 320 0.04 5.06 -20.64
CA GLU A 320 -0.02 4.56 -19.26
C GLU A 320 -0.24 3.05 -19.17
N PRO A 321 0.59 2.23 -19.84
CA PRO A 321 0.46 0.78 -19.74
C PRO A 321 0.77 0.33 -18.31
N LYS A 322 -0.05 -0.59 -17.80
CA LYS A 322 0.13 -1.25 -16.50
C LYS A 322 -0.10 -2.73 -16.64
N VAL A 323 0.95 -3.53 -16.43
CA VAL A 323 0.85 -4.98 -16.55
C VAL A 323 0.23 -5.57 -15.30
N ASN A 324 -0.68 -6.52 -15.45
CA ASN A 324 -1.26 -7.25 -14.32
C ASN A 324 -0.14 -7.96 -13.54
N PRO A 325 0.14 -7.59 -12.29
CA PRO A 325 1.30 -8.08 -11.56
C PRO A 325 1.21 -9.56 -11.18
N LYS A 326 -0.02 -10.10 -11.13
CA LYS A 326 -0.26 -11.50 -10.75
C LYS A 326 -0.09 -12.45 -11.92
N THR A 327 -0.62 -12.08 -13.08
CA THR A 327 -0.65 -12.96 -14.26
C THR A 327 0.47 -12.67 -15.26
N GLY A 328 0.92 -11.41 -15.35
CA GLY A 328 1.88 -10.95 -16.36
C GLY A 328 1.33 -11.00 -17.81
N SER A 329 0.04 -11.29 -17.98
CA SER A 329 -0.55 -11.60 -19.29
C SER A 329 -1.50 -10.53 -19.82
N GLU A 330 -1.85 -9.53 -19.00
CA GLU A 330 -2.78 -8.46 -19.37
C GLU A 330 -2.17 -7.09 -19.11
N ILE A 331 -2.52 -6.13 -19.96
CA ILE A 331 -2.12 -4.72 -19.84
C ILE A 331 -3.39 -3.90 -19.68
N ALA A 332 -3.51 -3.14 -18.58
CA ALA A 332 -4.44 -2.01 -18.48
C ALA A 332 -3.76 -0.76 -19.04
N PHE A 333 -4.50 0.06 -19.77
CA PHE A 333 -3.96 1.27 -20.39
C PHE A 333 -5.06 2.31 -20.63
N ILE A 334 -4.69 3.55 -20.87
CA ILE A 334 -5.63 4.59 -21.29
C ILE A 334 -5.65 4.71 -22.79
N SER A 335 -6.86 4.98 -23.35
CA SER A 335 -7.03 5.28 -24.76
C SER A 335 -8.17 6.27 -24.98
N ASP A 336 -7.98 7.21 -25.92
CA ASP A 336 -9.00 8.16 -26.36
C ASP A 336 -9.77 7.70 -27.61
N ARG A 337 -9.62 6.41 -28.00
CA ARG A 337 -10.27 5.82 -29.19
C ARG A 337 -11.80 5.92 -29.20
N SER A 338 -12.42 6.18 -28.06
CA SER A 338 -13.87 6.41 -27.91
C SER A 338 -14.23 7.89 -27.64
N GLY A 339 -13.31 8.81 -27.92
CA GLY A 339 -13.44 10.26 -27.72
C GLY A 339 -12.66 10.75 -26.52
N MET A 340 -13.19 10.60 -25.28
CA MET A 340 -12.46 10.94 -24.06
C MET A 340 -11.60 9.78 -23.59
N PRO A 341 -10.46 10.04 -22.88
CA PRO A 341 -9.62 9.00 -22.29
C PRO A 341 -10.41 8.07 -21.38
N GLN A 342 -10.25 6.76 -21.60
CA GLN A 342 -10.88 5.71 -20.83
C GLN A 342 -9.88 4.58 -20.56
N ILE A 343 -10.16 3.77 -19.54
CA ILE A 343 -9.35 2.58 -19.22
C ILE A 343 -9.78 1.44 -20.13
N TYR A 344 -8.78 0.82 -20.76
CA TYR A 344 -8.90 -0.39 -21.56
C TYR A 344 -8.01 -1.49 -20.99
N ARG A 345 -8.27 -2.73 -21.35
CA ARG A 345 -7.35 -3.86 -21.18
C ARG A 345 -7.09 -4.56 -22.49
N MET A 346 -5.96 -5.24 -22.60
CA MET A 346 -5.55 -6.08 -23.71
C MET A 346 -4.59 -7.16 -23.23
N ASN A 347 -4.28 -8.16 -24.06
CA ASN A 347 -3.20 -9.10 -23.77
C ASN A 347 -1.81 -8.49 -24.11
N MET A 348 -0.73 -9.20 -23.82
CA MET A 348 0.66 -8.73 -24.04
C MET A 348 1.04 -8.58 -25.52
N GLU A 349 0.27 -9.19 -26.43
CA GLU A 349 0.43 -9.09 -27.88
C GLU A 349 -0.35 -7.90 -28.48
N GLY A 350 -1.15 -7.19 -27.66
CA GLY A 350 -1.98 -6.08 -28.11
C GLY A 350 -3.33 -6.50 -28.70
N ALA A 351 -3.71 -7.77 -28.54
CA ALA A 351 -5.02 -8.30 -28.94
C ALA A 351 -6.02 -8.27 -27.76
N ASP A 352 -7.26 -8.68 -28.04
CA ASP A 352 -8.37 -8.78 -27.05
C ASP A 352 -8.68 -7.45 -26.35
N VAL A 353 -8.59 -6.35 -27.08
CA VAL A 353 -8.80 -5.00 -26.55
C VAL A 353 -10.23 -4.82 -26.08
N GLN A 354 -10.41 -4.55 -24.78
CA GLN A 354 -11.69 -4.34 -24.15
C GLN A 354 -11.71 -3.03 -23.37
N ARG A 355 -12.76 -2.23 -23.53
CA ARG A 355 -13.00 -1.04 -22.73
C ARG A 355 -13.51 -1.45 -21.33
N LEU A 356 -12.88 -0.95 -20.28
CA LEU A 356 -13.28 -1.22 -18.89
C LEU A 356 -14.18 -0.12 -18.30
N THR A 357 -13.87 1.15 -18.58
CA THR A 357 -14.66 2.29 -18.10
C THR A 357 -15.55 2.84 -19.21
N SER A 358 -16.76 3.27 -18.86
CA SER A 358 -17.73 3.85 -19.78
C SER A 358 -18.57 4.91 -19.08
N GLY A 359 -19.06 5.88 -19.84
CA GLY A 359 -19.89 6.99 -19.33
C GLY A 359 -19.18 8.32 -19.45
N GLU A 360 -19.64 9.28 -18.65
CA GLU A 360 -19.13 10.66 -18.67
C GLU A 360 -17.77 10.79 -17.99
N GLY A 361 -16.99 11.75 -18.46
CA GLY A 361 -15.70 12.13 -17.88
C GLY A 361 -14.53 11.29 -18.36
N GLU A 362 -13.35 11.67 -17.95
CA GLU A 362 -12.07 11.06 -18.27
C GLU A 362 -11.67 10.07 -17.18
N ALA A 363 -11.31 8.85 -17.56
CA ALA A 363 -10.75 7.82 -16.68
C ALA A 363 -9.30 7.57 -17.08
N VAL A 364 -8.38 7.83 -16.14
CA VAL A 364 -6.91 7.81 -16.34
C VAL A 364 -6.16 7.21 -15.16
N ASN A 365 -4.86 7.05 -15.30
CA ASN A 365 -3.94 6.56 -14.26
C ASN A 365 -4.35 5.19 -13.66
N PRO A 366 -4.50 4.13 -14.48
CA PRO A 366 -4.80 2.81 -13.97
C PRO A 366 -3.66 2.24 -13.13
N ALA A 367 -3.99 1.51 -12.08
CA ALA A 367 -3.06 0.78 -11.23
C ALA A 367 -3.69 -0.53 -10.78
N TRP A 368 -3.06 -1.66 -11.07
CA TRP A 368 -3.51 -2.97 -10.62
C TRP A 368 -3.25 -3.18 -9.13
N ASP A 369 -4.15 -3.88 -8.46
CA ASP A 369 -3.87 -4.44 -7.15
C ASP A 369 -2.88 -5.63 -7.27
N PRO A 370 -2.16 -6.00 -6.20
CA PRO A 370 -1.19 -7.10 -6.25
C PRO A 370 -1.82 -8.47 -6.59
N ALA A 371 -3.12 -8.66 -6.33
CA ALA A 371 -3.86 -9.87 -6.69
C ALA A 371 -4.25 -9.92 -8.17
N GLY A 372 -4.12 -8.79 -8.91
CA GLY A 372 -4.49 -8.68 -10.32
C GLY A 372 -6.00 -8.76 -10.58
N GLN A 373 -6.81 -8.43 -9.59
CA GLN A 373 -8.28 -8.52 -9.64
C GLN A 373 -8.95 -7.16 -9.73
N HIS A 374 -8.32 -6.12 -9.17
CA HIS A 374 -8.87 -4.77 -9.12
C HIS A 374 -7.94 -3.77 -9.80
N ILE A 375 -8.54 -2.71 -10.32
CA ILE A 375 -7.81 -1.54 -10.83
C ILE A 375 -8.28 -0.31 -10.05
N ALA A 376 -7.32 0.39 -9.42
CA ALA A 376 -7.53 1.75 -8.94
C ALA A 376 -7.24 2.72 -10.10
N PHE A 377 -8.00 3.81 -10.19
CA PHE A 377 -7.84 4.80 -11.26
C PHE A 377 -8.43 6.16 -10.87
N SER A 378 -8.06 7.19 -11.60
CA SER A 378 -8.59 8.55 -11.45
C SER A 378 -9.73 8.77 -12.44
N TRP A 379 -10.86 9.32 -11.98
CA TRP A 379 -12.01 9.57 -12.84
C TRP A 379 -12.69 10.91 -12.53
N THR A 380 -13.08 11.65 -13.58
CA THR A 380 -13.87 12.90 -13.43
C THR A 380 -15.39 12.66 -13.47
N LYS A 381 -15.86 11.43 -13.44
CA LYS A 381 -17.29 11.06 -13.48
C LYS A 381 -18.11 11.81 -12.43
N GLY A 382 -19.12 12.55 -12.89
CA GLY A 382 -19.97 13.34 -12.00
C GLY A 382 -19.35 14.66 -11.50
N TYR A 383 -18.15 15.02 -11.98
CA TYR A 383 -17.42 16.22 -11.59
C TYR A 383 -17.01 17.05 -12.81
N ALA A 384 -16.62 18.30 -12.56
CA ALA A 384 -16.11 19.18 -13.62
C ALA A 384 -14.77 18.63 -14.19
N PRO A 385 -14.43 18.93 -15.46
CA PRO A 385 -13.14 18.57 -16.04
C PRO A 385 -11.97 18.97 -15.15
N GLY A 386 -11.01 18.05 -14.95
CA GLY A 386 -9.85 18.25 -14.09
C GLY A 386 -10.09 18.02 -12.59
N HIS A 387 -11.33 17.73 -12.17
CA HIS A 387 -11.66 17.34 -10.79
C HIS A 387 -11.71 15.82 -10.70
N TYR A 388 -10.56 15.19 -10.60
CA TYR A 388 -10.44 13.75 -10.50
C TYR A 388 -10.69 13.23 -9.09
N ASN A 389 -11.31 12.07 -9.00
CA ASN A 389 -11.43 11.28 -7.79
C ASN A 389 -10.87 9.88 -8.01
N VAL A 390 -10.43 9.24 -6.95
CA VAL A 390 -9.94 7.86 -6.97
C VAL A 390 -11.13 6.91 -6.89
N PHE A 391 -11.16 5.98 -7.84
CA PHE A 391 -12.10 4.87 -7.92
C PHE A 391 -11.34 3.56 -7.90
N VAL A 392 -12.02 2.49 -7.49
CA VAL A 392 -11.54 1.11 -7.63
C VAL A 392 -12.61 0.30 -8.35
N MET A 393 -12.18 -0.51 -9.31
CA MET A 393 -13.02 -1.39 -10.12
C MET A 393 -12.61 -2.85 -9.92
N ASP A 394 -13.56 -3.73 -9.73
CA ASP A 394 -13.41 -5.17 -9.94
C ASP A 394 -13.44 -5.45 -11.45
N VAL A 395 -12.35 -6.03 -11.98
CA VAL A 395 -12.16 -6.19 -13.43
C VAL A 395 -13.08 -7.25 -14.02
N ALA A 396 -13.46 -8.27 -13.24
CA ALA A 396 -14.31 -9.35 -13.71
C ALA A 396 -15.79 -8.90 -13.82
N THR A 397 -16.28 -8.18 -12.82
CA THR A 397 -17.67 -7.71 -12.75
C THR A 397 -17.86 -6.33 -13.35
N ARG A 398 -16.78 -5.54 -13.49
CA ARG A 398 -16.78 -4.12 -13.91
C ARG A 398 -17.54 -3.19 -12.94
N GLN A 399 -17.83 -3.65 -11.74
CA GLN A 399 -18.38 -2.80 -10.69
C GLN A 399 -17.26 -1.94 -10.10
N PHE A 400 -17.60 -0.72 -9.75
CA PHE A 400 -16.63 0.23 -9.19
C PHE A 400 -17.19 0.96 -7.98
N VAL A 401 -16.29 1.41 -7.13
CA VAL A 401 -16.58 2.25 -5.97
C VAL A 401 -15.71 3.49 -6.01
N GLN A 402 -16.28 4.63 -5.61
CA GLN A 402 -15.55 5.88 -5.44
C GLN A 402 -14.97 5.93 -4.02
N LEU A 403 -13.66 6.18 -3.90
CA LEU A 403 -12.96 6.22 -2.61
C LEU A 403 -12.74 7.65 -2.09
N THR A 404 -12.61 8.64 -2.98
CA THR A 404 -12.40 10.04 -2.60
C THR A 404 -13.56 10.90 -3.08
N HIS A 405 -13.93 11.92 -2.28
CA HIS A 405 -15.08 12.80 -2.55
C HIS A 405 -14.66 14.26 -2.31
N ASP A 406 -15.21 15.19 -3.09
CA ASP A 406 -15.24 16.66 -2.88
C ASP A 406 -13.92 17.36 -2.51
N ALA A 407 -12.77 16.74 -2.80
CA ALA A 407 -11.46 17.24 -2.40
C ALA A 407 -10.62 17.80 -3.57
N GLY A 408 -11.26 18.23 -4.67
CA GLY A 408 -10.58 18.82 -5.83
C GLY A 408 -9.90 17.76 -6.71
N ARG A 409 -8.57 17.69 -6.73
CA ARG A 409 -7.81 16.73 -7.55
C ARG A 409 -7.27 15.59 -6.69
N ASN A 410 -7.72 14.37 -6.97
CA ASN A 410 -7.23 13.13 -6.38
C ASN A 410 -6.80 12.21 -7.53
N GLU A 411 -5.51 12.08 -7.75
CA GLU A 411 -4.95 11.52 -8.99
C GLU A 411 -3.83 10.52 -8.72
N HIS A 412 -3.51 9.72 -9.74
CA HIS A 412 -2.39 8.77 -9.76
C HIS A 412 -2.41 7.82 -8.57
N PRO A 413 -3.50 7.04 -8.38
CA PRO A 413 -3.48 6.00 -7.36
C PRO A 413 -2.45 4.93 -7.69
N SER A 414 -1.81 4.39 -6.65
CA SER A 414 -0.93 3.24 -6.74
C SER A 414 -1.17 2.32 -5.56
N TRP A 415 -1.34 1.03 -5.81
CA TRP A 415 -1.53 0.04 -4.77
C TRP A 415 -0.24 -0.30 -4.06
N ALA A 416 -0.34 -0.52 -2.76
CA ALA A 416 0.74 -1.09 -1.98
C ALA A 416 0.81 -2.62 -2.16
N PRO A 417 2.00 -3.22 -1.95
CA PRO A 417 2.17 -4.68 -2.06
C PRO A 417 1.30 -5.50 -1.09
N ASP A 418 0.76 -4.88 -0.03
CA ASP A 418 -0.15 -5.52 0.91
C ASP A 418 -1.58 -5.68 0.38
N GLY A 419 -1.91 -5.09 -0.78
CA GLY A 419 -3.24 -5.10 -1.37
C GLY A 419 -4.31 -4.35 -0.55
N ARG A 420 -3.89 -3.56 0.44
CA ARG A 420 -4.77 -2.87 1.38
C ARG A 420 -4.64 -1.36 1.32
N HIS A 421 -3.43 -0.84 1.06
CA HIS A 421 -3.17 0.59 0.96
C HIS A 421 -3.14 1.06 -0.48
N ILE A 422 -3.62 2.29 -0.66
CA ILE A 422 -3.51 3.06 -1.91
C ILE A 422 -2.83 4.38 -1.57
N VAL A 423 -1.75 4.71 -2.28
CA VAL A 423 -1.15 6.04 -2.26
C VAL A 423 -1.63 6.82 -3.47
N PHE A 424 -1.82 8.12 -3.34
CA PHE A 424 -2.31 8.98 -4.42
C PHE A 424 -1.90 10.44 -4.20
N SER A 425 -2.01 11.26 -5.24
CA SER A 425 -1.81 12.70 -5.15
C SER A 425 -3.12 13.40 -4.83
N SER A 426 -3.11 14.35 -3.89
CA SER A 426 -4.30 15.17 -3.60
C SER A 426 -3.92 16.60 -3.24
N ASN A 427 -4.75 17.56 -3.69
CA ASN A 427 -4.60 18.97 -3.35
C ASN A 427 -5.54 19.44 -2.22
N ARG A 428 -6.12 18.50 -1.45
CA ARG A 428 -7.04 18.79 -0.33
C ARG A 428 -6.44 19.65 0.78
N SER A 429 -5.12 19.69 0.91
CA SER A 429 -4.38 20.56 1.84
C SER A 429 -3.88 21.86 1.19
N GLY A 430 -4.39 22.22 0.00
CA GLY A 430 -4.01 23.41 -0.75
C GLY A 430 -3.13 23.11 -1.96
N SER A 431 -1.92 22.60 -1.78
CA SER A 431 -1.04 22.11 -2.84
C SER A 431 -1.15 20.59 -3.02
N LEU A 432 -0.77 20.09 -4.21
CA LEU A 432 -0.70 18.65 -4.44
C LEU A 432 0.36 18.01 -3.54
N GLN A 433 -0.05 17.04 -2.75
CA GLN A 433 0.77 16.27 -1.83
C GLN A 433 0.48 14.78 -1.99
N ILE A 434 1.38 13.94 -1.49
CA ILE A 434 1.19 12.49 -1.45
C ILE A 434 0.38 12.13 -0.20
N TRP A 435 -0.65 11.34 -0.41
CA TRP A 435 -1.56 10.83 0.62
C TRP A 435 -1.64 9.31 0.53
N THR A 436 -2.01 8.69 1.62
CA THR A 436 -2.35 7.26 1.68
C THR A 436 -3.73 7.07 2.32
N MET A 437 -4.39 5.97 1.95
CA MET A 437 -5.65 5.51 2.53
C MET A 437 -5.72 3.99 2.44
N LEU A 438 -6.61 3.36 3.21
CA LEU A 438 -6.99 1.99 2.94
C LEU A 438 -7.89 1.89 1.68
N ALA A 439 -7.92 0.73 1.07
CA ALA A 439 -8.69 0.48 -0.16
C ALA A 439 -10.23 0.58 0.02
N ASP A 440 -10.70 0.73 1.27
CA ASP A 440 -12.09 1.09 1.59
C ASP A 440 -12.32 2.61 1.73
N GLY A 441 -11.30 3.43 1.46
CA GLY A 441 -11.32 4.89 1.57
C GLY A 441 -11.11 5.42 2.99
N THR A 442 -10.88 4.55 3.97
CA THR A 442 -10.62 4.93 5.38
C THR A 442 -9.14 5.18 5.66
N GLN A 443 -8.80 5.64 6.86
CA GLN A 443 -7.43 5.93 7.34
C GLN A 443 -6.64 6.88 6.44
N LEU A 444 -7.31 7.91 5.94
CA LEU A 444 -6.68 8.92 5.11
C LEU A 444 -5.59 9.67 5.86
N LYS A 445 -4.36 9.65 5.33
CA LYS A 445 -3.20 10.28 5.95
C LYS A 445 -2.35 11.01 4.91
N GLN A 446 -1.91 12.23 5.23
CA GLN A 446 -0.95 12.98 4.43
C GLN A 446 0.47 12.51 4.73
N LEU A 447 1.27 12.26 3.68
CA LEU A 447 2.65 11.79 3.80
C LEU A 447 3.69 12.89 3.52
N THR A 448 3.36 13.85 2.62
CA THR A 448 4.28 14.94 2.27
C THR A 448 3.64 16.30 2.55
N THR A 449 4.47 17.30 2.90
CA THR A 449 3.98 18.65 3.26
C THR A 449 4.72 19.77 2.54
N GLN A 450 5.85 19.48 1.87
CA GLN A 450 6.68 20.50 1.26
C GLN A 450 6.64 20.45 -0.26
N GLY A 451 6.66 21.62 -0.92
CA GLY A 451 6.64 21.74 -2.36
C GLY A 451 5.33 21.26 -2.99
N ARG A 452 5.42 20.72 -4.19
CA ARG A 452 4.31 20.10 -4.91
C ARG A 452 4.71 18.68 -5.27
N ASN A 453 3.89 17.71 -4.89
CA ASN A 453 4.20 16.28 -5.03
C ASN A 453 3.08 15.56 -5.78
N THR A 454 3.45 14.76 -6.78
CA THR A 454 2.52 14.08 -7.69
C THR A 454 3.03 12.72 -8.12
N GLN A 455 2.18 11.92 -8.76
CA GLN A 455 2.52 10.65 -9.41
C GLN A 455 3.25 9.67 -8.47
N PRO A 456 2.68 9.35 -7.30
CA PRO A 456 3.31 8.35 -6.44
C PRO A 456 3.22 6.96 -7.05
N VAL A 457 4.26 6.15 -6.83
CA VAL A 457 4.28 4.72 -7.10
C VAL A 457 4.92 3.99 -5.93
N LEU A 458 4.30 2.91 -5.48
CA LEU A 458 4.87 2.03 -4.46
C LEU A 458 5.77 0.97 -5.12
N GLY A 459 6.93 0.74 -4.52
CA GLY A 459 7.88 -0.29 -4.92
C GLY A 459 8.61 -0.86 -3.70
N LYS A 460 9.29 -1.98 -3.91
CA LYS A 460 10.17 -2.56 -2.89
C LYS A 460 11.41 -1.72 -2.68
#